data_0c730d76771404cc0f1fa1c03a99d51a
#
_entry.id   0c730d76771404cc0f1fa1c03a99d51a
#
_cell.length_a   1.000
_cell.length_b   1.000
_cell.length_c   1.000
_cell.angle_alpha   90.00
_cell.angle_beta   90.00
_cell.angle_gamma   90.00
#
_symmetry.space_group_name_H-M   'P 1'
#
loop_
_entity.id
_entity.type
_entity.pdbx_description
1 polymer ?
#
loop_
_entity_poly.entity_id
_entity_poly.type
_entity_poly.pdbx_seq_one_letter_code
_entity_poly.pdbx_strand_id
1 'polypeptide(L)'
;MKKWLPVVMACLLSACSSSGSDSKTYYQLPLPQAGVQSTASQGSRLLWVEQVSIPDYLAGNGVVYQTSDVQYVIANNNLWASPLDQQLRTTLVANLSNQLPGWVVASQPLGSDQDTLNVNVSGFHGRYDGTVVVSGEWLLNHQGQLIKHPFHIEVKQQQDGYDAMVKVLAQAWSQEAASIAQSINRLP
;
A
#
# COMPACT_ATOMS: atom_id res chain seq x y z
N MET A 1 9.37 9.70 69.39
CA MET A 1 9.10 8.70 68.35
C MET A 1 7.91 9.14 67.49
N LYS A 2 7.87 10.39 66.99
CA LYS A 2 6.72 10.92 66.22
C LYS A 2 7.11 11.74 64.96
N LYS A 3 8.36 11.64 64.49
CA LYS A 3 8.86 12.48 63.38
C LYS A 3 9.14 11.71 62.08
N TRP A 4 8.83 10.41 62.00
CA TRP A 4 9.08 9.60 60.82
C TRP A 4 7.85 9.28 59.98
N LEU A 5 6.67 9.65 60.45
CA LEU A 5 5.39 9.42 59.73
C LEU A 5 5.21 10.23 58.42
N PRO A 6 5.70 11.51 58.30
CA PRO A 6 5.52 12.25 57.07
C PRO A 6 6.46 11.80 55.91
N VAL A 7 7.58 11.14 56.23
CA VAL A 7 8.52 10.68 55.16
C VAL A 7 8.02 9.43 54.45
N VAL A 8 7.31 8.55 55.16
CA VAL A 8 6.74 7.32 54.53
C VAL A 8 5.55 7.65 53.65
N MET A 9 4.79 8.73 53.93
CA MET A 9 3.66 9.12 53.14
C MET A 9 4.05 9.85 51.82
N ALA A 10 5.25 10.44 51.77
CA ALA A 10 5.77 11.08 50.55
C ALA A 10 6.28 10.07 49.48
N CYS A 11 6.63 8.86 49.86
CA CYS A 11 7.10 7.83 48.95
C CYS A 11 5.98 7.05 48.23
N LEU A 12 4.72 7.20 48.66
CA LEU A 12 3.57 6.50 48.03
C LEU A 12 2.93 7.28 46.86
N LEU A 13 3.37 8.51 46.58
CA LEU A 13 2.83 9.35 45.52
C LEU A 13 3.65 9.33 44.22
N SER A 14 4.78 8.61 44.18
CA SER A 14 5.63 8.55 42.98
C SER A 14 5.41 7.32 42.09
N ALA A 15 4.36 6.51 42.36
CA ALA A 15 4.13 5.26 41.64
C ALA A 15 3.09 5.35 40.50
N CYS A 16 2.66 6.53 40.07
CA CYS A 16 1.65 6.68 39.02
C CYS A 16 2.13 7.65 37.93
N SER A 17 3.17 7.31 37.19
CA SER A 17 3.42 7.99 35.91
C SER A 17 4.25 7.11 34.97
N SER A 18 3.72 5.94 34.64
CA SER A 18 4.09 5.25 33.42
C SER A 18 2.81 4.99 32.60
N SER A 19 2.11 6.06 32.22
CA SER A 19 1.30 6.00 31.02
C SER A 19 2.29 5.92 29.86
N GLY A 20 2.68 4.71 29.48
CA GLY A 20 3.25 4.49 28.17
C GLY A 20 2.27 5.10 27.18
N SER A 21 2.58 6.27 26.66
CA SER A 21 1.83 6.82 25.53
C SER A 21 2.02 5.79 24.40
N ASP A 22 0.96 5.02 24.13
CA ASP A 22 0.88 4.20 22.91
C ASP A 22 1.00 5.14 21.70
N SER A 23 2.24 5.51 21.36
CA SER A 23 2.51 6.43 20.26
C SER A 23 2.09 5.76 18.97
N LYS A 24 1.16 6.38 18.26
CA LYS A 24 0.74 5.92 16.94
C LYS A 24 1.79 6.29 15.91
N THR A 25 2.16 5.33 15.08
CA THR A 25 3.03 5.51 13.93
C THR A 25 2.20 5.45 12.66
N TYR A 26 2.42 6.40 11.77
CA TYR A 26 1.69 6.49 10.51
C TYR A 26 2.60 6.18 9.34
N TYR A 27 2.13 5.31 8.45
CA TYR A 27 2.85 4.81 7.29
C TYR A 27 2.22 5.29 6.00
N GLN A 28 3.07 5.61 5.04
CA GLN A 28 2.66 5.91 3.67
C GLN A 28 3.55 5.14 2.70
N LEU A 29 2.93 4.62 1.63
CA LEU A 29 3.68 3.97 0.57
C LEU A 29 4.56 5.02 -0.14
N PRO A 30 5.87 4.77 -0.30
CA PRO A 30 6.75 5.70 -0.98
C PRO A 30 6.35 5.83 -2.45
N LEU A 31 6.29 7.07 -2.92
CA LEU A 31 6.15 7.34 -4.34
C LEU A 31 7.48 7.05 -5.04
N PRO A 32 7.48 6.47 -6.25
CA PRO A 32 8.68 6.39 -7.06
C PRO A 32 9.20 7.80 -7.34
N GLN A 33 10.51 7.94 -7.53
CA GLN A 33 11.07 9.22 -7.98
C GLN A 33 10.38 9.62 -9.29
N ALA A 34 9.99 10.89 -9.38
CA ALA A 34 9.33 11.40 -10.57
C ALA A 34 10.23 11.16 -11.80
N GLY A 35 9.75 10.35 -12.71
CA GLY A 35 10.34 10.21 -14.03
C GLY A 35 10.12 11.47 -14.88
N VAL A 36 10.62 11.45 -16.09
CA VAL A 36 10.38 12.52 -17.06
C VAL A 36 8.86 12.70 -17.24
N GLN A 37 8.36 13.91 -17.02
CA GLN A 37 6.96 14.21 -17.26
C GLN A 37 6.62 13.91 -18.73
N SER A 38 5.72 12.96 -18.94
CA SER A 38 5.19 12.69 -20.27
C SER A 38 4.24 13.84 -20.64
N THR A 39 4.70 14.74 -21.50
CA THR A 39 3.79 15.70 -22.14
C THR A 39 2.97 14.95 -23.16
N ALA A 40 1.64 15.04 -23.07
CA ALA A 40 0.75 14.49 -24.08
C ALA A 40 1.09 15.13 -25.45
N SER A 41 1.68 14.35 -26.34
CA SER A 41 1.84 14.71 -27.76
C SER A 41 0.67 14.13 -28.55
N GLN A 42 0.41 14.67 -29.76
CA GLN A 42 -0.55 14.03 -30.67
C GLN A 42 -0.12 12.58 -30.91
N GLY A 43 -1.02 11.63 -30.56
CA GLY A 43 -0.76 10.20 -30.66
C GLY A 43 -0.30 9.53 -29.35
N SER A 44 -0.25 10.25 -28.20
CA SER A 44 -0.08 9.60 -26.90
C SER A 44 -1.24 8.67 -26.61
N ARG A 45 -0.95 7.46 -26.16
CA ARG A 45 -1.98 6.52 -25.65
C ARG A 45 -2.42 6.98 -24.26
N LEU A 46 -3.70 6.77 -23.95
CA LEU A 46 -4.31 7.22 -22.70
C LEU A 46 -4.66 6.00 -21.83
N LEU A 47 -4.23 6.00 -20.58
CA LEU A 47 -4.57 4.97 -19.60
C LEU A 47 -5.19 5.60 -18.35
N TRP A 48 -6.44 5.28 -18.09
CA TRP A 48 -7.13 5.66 -16.88
C TRP A 48 -7.09 4.53 -15.85
N VAL A 49 -6.41 4.74 -14.73
CA VAL A 49 -6.52 3.87 -13.55
C VAL A 49 -7.81 4.24 -12.83
N GLU A 50 -8.90 3.55 -13.18
CA GLU A 50 -10.24 3.88 -12.73
C GLU A 50 -10.40 3.59 -11.23
N GLN A 51 -10.01 2.38 -10.81
CA GLN A 51 -10.21 1.95 -9.43
C GLN A 51 -9.09 1.00 -8.98
N VAL A 52 -8.71 1.13 -7.70
CA VAL A 52 -8.04 0.07 -6.94
C VAL A 52 -8.95 -0.26 -5.76
N SER A 53 -9.54 -1.45 -5.76
CA SER A 53 -10.41 -1.93 -4.68
C SER A 53 -9.66 -2.87 -3.75
N ILE A 54 -10.03 -2.86 -2.48
CA ILE A 54 -9.47 -3.69 -1.41
C ILE A 54 -10.60 -4.31 -0.60
N PRO A 55 -10.42 -5.49 0.03
CA PRO A 55 -11.42 -6.09 0.90
C PRO A 55 -11.54 -5.34 2.23
N ASP A 56 -12.65 -5.53 2.94
CA ASP A 56 -12.98 -4.81 4.17
C ASP A 56 -11.91 -4.92 5.25
N TYR A 57 -11.24 -6.07 5.38
CA TYR A 57 -10.21 -6.27 6.39
C TYR A 57 -8.94 -5.41 6.16
N LEU A 58 -8.73 -4.95 4.91
CA LEU A 58 -7.67 -4.00 4.52
C LEU A 58 -8.15 -2.53 4.52
N ALA A 59 -9.46 -2.30 4.53
CA ALA A 59 -10.03 -0.95 4.43
C ALA A 59 -9.91 -0.13 5.72
N GLY A 60 -9.56 -0.76 6.84
CA GLY A 60 -9.26 -0.07 8.09
C GLY A 60 -7.94 0.68 8.04
N ASN A 61 -7.73 1.56 9.04
CA ASN A 61 -6.50 2.36 9.10
C ASN A 61 -5.27 1.56 9.58
N GLY A 62 -5.45 0.40 10.24
CA GLY A 62 -4.34 -0.37 10.78
C GLY A 62 -3.62 -1.19 9.71
N VAL A 63 -2.29 -1.25 9.82
CA VAL A 63 -1.49 -2.17 8.99
C VAL A 63 -1.83 -3.61 9.37
N VAL A 64 -2.09 -4.45 8.38
CA VAL A 64 -2.56 -5.82 8.57
C VAL A 64 -1.39 -6.80 8.60
N TYR A 65 -1.49 -7.77 9.52
CA TYR A 65 -0.52 -8.86 9.64
C TYR A 65 -1.26 -10.19 9.81
N GLN A 66 -0.89 -11.18 9.00
CA GLN A 66 -1.41 -12.53 9.07
C GLN A 66 -0.62 -13.34 10.12
N THR A 67 -1.32 -13.84 11.15
CA THR A 67 -0.71 -14.57 12.28
C THR A 67 -0.76 -16.09 12.13
N SER A 68 -1.65 -16.60 11.27
CA SER A 68 -1.74 -18.01 10.87
C SER A 68 -2.46 -18.11 9.53
N ASP A 69 -2.65 -19.30 9.01
CA ASP A 69 -3.29 -19.52 7.69
C ASP A 69 -4.70 -18.90 7.56
N VAL A 70 -5.39 -18.68 8.68
CA VAL A 70 -6.77 -18.18 8.71
C VAL A 70 -6.98 -16.97 9.62
N GLN A 71 -5.92 -16.42 10.23
CA GLN A 71 -6.05 -15.35 11.22
C GLN A 71 -5.25 -14.11 10.82
N TYR A 72 -5.88 -12.96 10.98
CA TYR A 72 -5.28 -11.65 10.75
C TYR A 72 -5.41 -10.77 11.99
N VAL A 73 -4.42 -9.94 12.21
CA VAL A 73 -4.42 -8.87 13.21
C VAL A 73 -4.32 -7.53 12.50
N ILE A 74 -5.16 -6.60 12.90
CA ILE A 74 -5.12 -5.21 12.43
C ILE A 74 -4.41 -4.39 13.52
N ALA A 75 -3.33 -3.74 13.17
CA ALA A 75 -2.53 -2.99 14.14
C ALA A 75 -3.28 -1.77 14.69
N ASN A 76 -3.23 -1.58 16.02
CA ASN A 76 -3.87 -0.45 16.68
C ASN A 76 -3.00 0.83 16.65
N ASN A 77 -1.67 0.67 16.62
CA ASN A 77 -0.69 1.75 16.76
C ASN A 77 0.20 1.94 15.52
N ASN A 78 0.10 1.05 14.52
CA ASN A 78 0.80 1.16 13.24
C ASN A 78 -0.26 1.35 12.15
N LEU A 79 -0.43 2.58 11.70
CA LEU A 79 -1.59 2.99 10.92
C LEU A 79 -1.18 3.50 9.54
N TRP A 80 -2.03 3.33 8.56
CA TRP A 80 -1.89 4.03 7.29
C TRP A 80 -2.18 5.53 7.46
N ALA A 81 -1.35 6.38 6.87
CA ALA A 81 -1.51 7.85 6.93
C ALA A 81 -2.70 8.36 6.11
N SER A 82 -3.12 7.58 5.13
CA SER A 82 -4.31 7.80 4.28
C SER A 82 -4.93 6.44 3.94
N PRO A 83 -6.18 6.38 3.46
CA PRO A 83 -6.81 5.14 3.03
C PRO A 83 -5.92 4.35 2.06
N LEU A 84 -5.78 3.03 2.32
CA LEU A 84 -4.83 2.18 1.60
C LEU A 84 -5.14 2.09 0.10
N ASP A 85 -6.40 2.01 -0.29
CA ASP A 85 -6.86 2.01 -1.69
C ASP A 85 -6.38 3.24 -2.45
N GLN A 86 -6.44 4.41 -1.80
CA GLN A 86 -5.97 5.68 -2.38
C GLN A 86 -4.44 5.69 -2.53
N GLN A 87 -3.71 5.18 -1.53
CA GLN A 87 -2.25 5.07 -1.60
C GLN A 87 -1.83 4.12 -2.72
N LEU A 88 -2.48 2.95 -2.82
CA LEU A 88 -2.23 1.96 -3.87
C LEU A 88 -2.51 2.55 -5.26
N ARG A 89 -3.64 3.24 -5.44
CA ARG A 89 -3.97 3.89 -6.72
C ARG A 89 -2.95 4.98 -7.08
N THR A 90 -2.61 5.84 -6.14
CA THR A 90 -1.65 6.93 -6.37
C THR A 90 -0.26 6.39 -6.75
N THR A 91 0.23 5.39 -6.02
CA THR A 91 1.54 4.77 -6.30
C THR A 91 1.52 3.96 -7.60
N LEU A 92 0.40 3.31 -7.94
CA LEU A 92 0.24 2.60 -9.21
C LEU A 92 0.33 3.56 -10.41
N VAL A 93 -0.43 4.66 -10.37
CA VAL A 93 -0.37 5.71 -11.42
C VAL A 93 1.06 6.23 -11.60
N ALA A 94 1.76 6.52 -10.50
CA ALA A 94 3.13 7.02 -10.55
C ALA A 94 4.11 5.98 -11.12
N ASN A 95 3.99 4.70 -10.72
CA ASN A 95 4.83 3.62 -11.26
C ASN A 95 4.56 3.39 -12.75
N LEU A 96 3.30 3.33 -13.17
CA LEU A 96 2.94 3.13 -14.56
C LEU A 96 3.36 4.31 -15.43
N SER A 97 3.23 5.56 -14.95
CA SER A 97 3.71 6.74 -15.66
C SER A 97 5.21 6.68 -15.95
N ASN A 98 6.00 6.14 -15.03
CA ASN A 98 7.44 5.98 -15.21
C ASN A 98 7.81 4.82 -16.18
N GLN A 99 6.95 3.81 -16.31
CA GLN A 99 7.26 2.57 -17.03
C GLN A 99 6.57 2.48 -18.42
N LEU A 100 5.67 3.40 -18.71
CA LEU A 100 4.93 3.46 -19.97
C LEU A 100 5.29 4.73 -20.75
N PRO A 101 6.49 4.81 -21.37
CA PRO A 101 6.83 5.94 -22.21
C PRO A 101 5.87 6.05 -23.40
N GLY A 102 5.38 7.25 -23.67
CA GLY A 102 4.38 7.48 -24.72
C GLY A 102 2.92 7.31 -24.29
N TRP A 103 2.69 6.96 -23.02
CA TRP A 103 1.37 6.92 -22.41
C TRP A 103 1.17 8.11 -21.46
N VAL A 104 -0.06 8.60 -21.41
CA VAL A 104 -0.53 9.48 -20.31
C VAL A 104 -1.34 8.61 -19.36
N VAL A 105 -0.83 8.41 -18.15
CA VAL A 105 -1.48 7.61 -17.10
C VAL A 105 -2.07 8.55 -16.06
N ALA A 106 -3.37 8.41 -15.76
CA ALA A 106 -4.04 9.26 -14.79
C ALA A 106 -5.04 8.49 -13.91
N SER A 107 -5.36 9.08 -12.76
CA SER A 107 -6.42 8.60 -11.85
C SER A 107 -7.80 9.22 -12.14
N GLN A 108 -7.89 10.06 -13.16
CA GLN A 108 -9.13 10.68 -13.65
C GLN A 108 -9.34 10.32 -15.12
N PRO A 109 -10.59 10.29 -15.60
CA PRO A 109 -10.85 10.04 -17.02
C PRO A 109 -10.21 11.11 -17.89
N LEU A 110 -9.59 10.67 -18.98
CA LEU A 110 -8.82 11.51 -19.90
C LEU A 110 -9.55 11.80 -21.21
N GLY A 111 -10.58 11.02 -21.55
CA GLY A 111 -11.35 11.15 -22.79
C GLY A 111 -12.10 9.88 -23.16
N SER A 112 -12.69 9.83 -24.37
CA SER A 112 -13.44 8.66 -24.84
C SER A 112 -12.55 7.51 -25.31
N ASP A 113 -11.37 7.82 -25.84
CA ASP A 113 -10.48 6.84 -26.49
C ASP A 113 -9.33 6.46 -25.54
N GLN A 114 -9.67 6.12 -24.31
CA GLN A 114 -8.73 5.72 -23.27
C GLN A 114 -8.87 4.25 -22.91
N ASP A 115 -7.75 3.61 -22.60
CA ASP A 115 -7.76 2.33 -21.92
C ASP A 115 -8.14 2.52 -20.46
N THR A 116 -8.79 1.52 -19.88
CA THR A 116 -9.24 1.59 -18.48
C THR A 116 -8.68 0.40 -17.70
N LEU A 117 -8.00 0.69 -16.61
CA LEU A 117 -7.43 -0.31 -15.69
C LEU A 117 -8.17 -0.30 -14.36
N ASN A 118 -8.70 -1.46 -13.99
CA ASN A 118 -9.25 -1.74 -12.66
C ASN A 118 -8.38 -2.79 -11.97
N VAL A 119 -8.06 -2.58 -10.69
CA VAL A 119 -7.29 -3.53 -9.89
C VAL A 119 -8.07 -3.90 -8.65
N ASN A 120 -8.23 -5.20 -8.42
CA ASN A 120 -8.85 -5.76 -7.22
C ASN A 120 -7.79 -6.46 -6.39
N VAL A 121 -7.32 -5.82 -5.32
CA VAL A 121 -6.32 -6.35 -4.39
C VAL A 121 -7.03 -7.24 -3.39
N SER A 122 -6.62 -8.49 -3.27
CA SER A 122 -7.15 -9.46 -2.30
C SER A 122 -6.25 -9.64 -1.08
N GLY A 123 -4.97 -9.30 -1.16
CA GLY A 123 -3.99 -9.38 -0.08
C GLY A 123 -2.95 -8.27 -0.16
N PHE A 124 -2.68 -7.61 0.99
CA PHE A 124 -1.64 -6.59 1.15
C PHE A 124 -1.23 -6.54 2.62
N HIS A 125 -0.39 -7.50 3.04
CA HIS A 125 -0.09 -7.72 4.45
C HIS A 125 1.23 -8.42 4.67
N GLY A 126 1.78 -8.33 5.89
CA GLY A 126 2.83 -9.23 6.36
C GLY A 126 2.27 -10.58 6.79
N ARG A 127 3.11 -11.61 6.81
CA ARG A 127 2.77 -12.98 7.20
C ARG A 127 3.72 -13.50 8.27
N TYR A 128 3.23 -14.40 9.12
CA TYR A 128 3.93 -14.97 10.30
C TYR A 128 5.28 -15.66 9.99
N ASP A 129 5.51 -16.03 8.73
CA ASP A 129 6.76 -16.62 8.28
C ASP A 129 7.84 -15.59 7.86
N GLY A 130 7.56 -14.30 8.09
CA GLY A 130 8.45 -13.20 7.71
C GLY A 130 8.38 -12.83 6.23
N THR A 131 7.28 -13.17 5.56
CA THR A 131 7.02 -12.83 4.16
C THR A 131 5.95 -11.74 4.09
N VAL A 132 6.01 -10.87 3.10
CA VAL A 132 4.88 -10.03 2.72
C VAL A 132 4.15 -10.63 1.55
N VAL A 133 2.84 -10.45 1.50
CA VAL A 133 1.96 -10.95 0.44
C VAL A 133 1.26 -9.77 -0.21
N VAL A 134 1.36 -9.69 -1.54
CA VAL A 134 0.60 -8.77 -2.38
C VAL A 134 -0.08 -9.58 -3.46
N SER A 135 -1.40 -9.66 -3.42
CA SER A 135 -2.18 -10.50 -4.32
C SER A 135 -3.46 -9.85 -4.79
N GLY A 136 -3.97 -10.31 -5.91
CA GLY A 136 -5.20 -9.79 -6.49
C GLY A 136 -5.36 -10.16 -7.96
N GLU A 137 -6.06 -9.31 -8.67
CA GLU A 137 -6.24 -9.39 -10.10
C GLU A 137 -6.40 -7.99 -10.70
N TRP A 138 -6.04 -7.81 -11.94
CA TRP A 138 -6.37 -6.61 -12.67
C TRP A 138 -7.14 -6.92 -13.94
N LEU A 139 -7.95 -5.96 -14.34
CA LEU A 139 -8.77 -5.97 -15.53
C LEU A 139 -8.45 -4.74 -16.37
N LEU A 140 -7.94 -4.95 -17.56
CA LEU A 140 -7.68 -3.90 -18.54
C LEU A 140 -8.74 -3.99 -19.65
N ASN A 141 -9.39 -2.87 -19.92
CA ASN A 141 -10.18 -2.69 -21.13
C ASN A 141 -9.32 -1.94 -22.15
N HIS A 142 -8.86 -2.66 -23.17
CA HIS A 142 -8.08 -2.13 -24.28
C HIS A 142 -8.92 -2.16 -25.55
N GLN A 143 -9.31 -1.03 -26.08
CA GLN A 143 -10.10 -0.92 -27.32
C GLN A 143 -11.37 -1.82 -27.33
N GLY A 144 -12.04 -1.94 -26.18
CA GLY A 144 -13.21 -2.80 -26.00
C GLY A 144 -12.91 -4.28 -25.73
N GLN A 145 -11.65 -4.69 -25.76
CA GLN A 145 -11.23 -6.02 -25.36
C GLN A 145 -10.87 -6.05 -23.87
N LEU A 146 -11.50 -6.97 -23.13
CA LEU A 146 -11.20 -7.18 -21.70
C LEU A 146 -10.11 -8.19 -21.51
N ILE A 147 -9.04 -7.80 -20.80
CA ILE A 147 -7.90 -8.64 -20.44
C ILE A 147 -7.85 -8.72 -18.92
N LYS A 148 -7.95 -9.94 -18.38
CA LYS A 148 -7.91 -10.20 -16.94
C LYS A 148 -6.65 -10.99 -16.59
N HIS A 149 -5.94 -10.58 -15.54
CA HIS A 149 -4.73 -11.26 -15.08
C HIS A 149 -4.68 -11.30 -13.55
N PRO A 150 -4.59 -12.49 -12.93
CA PRO A 150 -4.34 -12.62 -11.51
C PRO A 150 -2.87 -12.39 -11.18
N PHE A 151 -2.59 -11.89 -9.97
CA PHE A 151 -1.23 -11.78 -9.45
C PHE A 151 -1.12 -12.27 -8.02
N HIS A 152 0.04 -12.82 -7.68
CA HIS A 152 0.39 -13.25 -6.34
C HIS A 152 1.90 -13.11 -6.15
N ILE A 153 2.31 -12.15 -5.34
CA ILE A 153 3.71 -11.82 -5.10
C ILE A 153 4.01 -12.05 -3.61
N GLU A 154 5.03 -12.84 -3.35
CA GLU A 154 5.56 -13.08 -2.02
C GLU A 154 7.01 -12.60 -1.97
N VAL A 155 7.33 -11.75 -1.00
CA VAL A 155 8.70 -11.23 -0.81
C VAL A 155 9.10 -11.38 0.65
N LYS A 156 10.25 -11.99 0.90
CA LYS A 156 10.78 -12.16 2.25
C LYS A 156 11.30 -10.84 2.78
N GLN A 157 10.90 -10.50 4.03
CA GLN A 157 11.48 -9.38 4.75
C GLN A 157 12.93 -9.69 5.13
N GLN A 158 13.80 -8.68 5.00
CA GLN A 158 15.20 -8.78 5.42
C GLN A 158 15.40 -8.33 6.88
N GLN A 159 14.45 -7.58 7.40
CA GLN A 159 14.47 -7.02 8.76
C GLN A 159 13.06 -7.10 9.34
N ASP A 160 12.98 -7.25 10.67
CA ASP A 160 11.71 -7.25 11.37
C ASP A 160 11.13 -5.83 11.53
N GLY A 161 9.84 -5.77 11.81
CA GLY A 161 9.12 -4.55 12.13
C GLY A 161 8.29 -3.98 10.99
N TYR A 162 7.38 -3.07 11.36
CA TYR A 162 6.42 -2.48 10.41
C TYR A 162 7.09 -1.60 9.34
N ASP A 163 8.15 -0.88 9.68
CA ASP A 163 8.91 -0.06 8.72
C ASP A 163 9.48 -0.91 7.59
N ALA A 164 10.11 -2.03 7.93
CA ALA A 164 10.66 -2.97 6.96
C ALA A 164 9.53 -3.60 6.14
N MET A 165 8.46 -4.04 6.80
CA MET A 165 7.29 -4.64 6.15
C MET A 165 6.67 -3.70 5.12
N VAL A 166 6.42 -2.43 5.47
CA VAL A 166 5.82 -1.44 4.56
C VAL A 166 6.72 -1.17 3.36
N LYS A 167 8.04 -1.11 3.56
CA LYS A 167 8.99 -0.96 2.43
C LYS A 167 8.95 -2.16 1.46
N VAL A 168 8.86 -3.37 2.00
CA VAL A 168 8.80 -4.59 1.18
C VAL A 168 7.44 -4.72 0.48
N LEU A 169 6.33 -4.33 1.14
CA LEU A 169 5.00 -4.22 0.52
C LEU A 169 5.01 -3.24 -0.66
N ALA A 170 5.63 -2.06 -0.48
CA ALA A 170 5.76 -1.08 -1.56
C ALA A 170 6.61 -1.61 -2.73
N GLN A 171 7.68 -2.35 -2.44
CA GLN A 171 8.49 -3.00 -3.47
C GLN A 171 7.69 -4.05 -4.26
N ALA A 172 6.94 -4.91 -3.57
CA ALA A 172 6.09 -5.92 -4.21
C ALA A 172 5.01 -5.26 -5.10
N TRP A 173 4.40 -4.17 -4.61
CA TRP A 173 3.43 -3.41 -5.40
C TRP A 173 4.04 -2.77 -6.65
N SER A 174 5.28 -2.25 -6.54
CA SER A 174 6.02 -1.73 -7.70
C SER A 174 6.39 -2.82 -8.71
N GLN A 175 6.65 -4.05 -8.25
CA GLN A 175 6.86 -5.21 -9.13
C GLN A 175 5.59 -5.54 -9.92
N GLU A 176 4.41 -5.50 -9.28
CA GLU A 176 3.15 -5.70 -10.00
C GLU A 176 2.89 -4.59 -11.01
N ALA A 177 3.14 -3.34 -10.65
CA ALA A 177 3.03 -2.23 -11.61
C ALA A 177 3.94 -2.45 -12.84
N ALA A 178 5.15 -3.01 -12.66
CA ALA A 178 6.04 -3.36 -13.76
C ALA A 178 5.48 -4.50 -14.62
N SER A 179 4.85 -5.50 -14.02
CA SER A 179 4.18 -6.60 -14.71
C SER A 179 3.01 -6.10 -15.57
N ILE A 180 2.19 -5.21 -15.01
CA ILE A 180 1.09 -4.54 -15.74
C ILE A 180 1.65 -3.74 -16.93
N ALA A 181 2.68 -2.92 -16.71
CA ALA A 181 3.30 -2.13 -17.76
C ALA A 181 3.86 -3.00 -18.90
N GLN A 182 4.51 -4.13 -18.56
CA GLN A 182 4.99 -5.09 -19.56
C GLN A 182 3.84 -5.70 -20.37
N SER A 183 2.73 -6.01 -19.72
CA SER A 183 1.54 -6.54 -20.38
C SER A 183 0.94 -5.53 -21.35
N ILE A 184 0.80 -4.26 -20.92
CA ILE A 184 0.30 -3.16 -21.75
C ILE A 184 1.23 -2.91 -22.96
N ASN A 185 2.55 -2.91 -22.77
CA ASN A 185 3.52 -2.69 -23.85
C ASN A 185 3.54 -3.78 -24.92
N ARG A 186 2.95 -4.95 -24.65
CA ARG A 186 2.82 -6.07 -25.62
C ARG A 186 1.55 -5.99 -26.45
N LEU A 187 0.64 -5.07 -26.10
CA LEU A 187 -0.60 -4.88 -26.85
C LEU A 187 -0.31 -4.16 -28.17
N PRO A 188 -1.04 -4.50 -29.23
CA PRO A 188 -0.87 -3.92 -30.55
C PRO A 188 -1.19 -2.42 -30.63
#